data_f01694cbd9569a1302565b122e4765b1
#
_entry.id   f01694cbd9569a1302565b122e4765b1
#
_cell.length_a   1.000
_cell.length_b   1.000
_cell.length_c   1.000
_cell.angle_alpha   90.00
_cell.angle_beta   90.00
_cell.angle_gamma   90.00
#
_symmetry.space_group_name_H-M   'P 1'
#
loop_
_entity.id
_entity.type
_entity.pdbx_description
1 polymer ?
#
loop_
_entity_poly.entity_id
_entity_poly.type
_entity_poly.pdbx_seq_one_letter_code
_entity_poly.pdbx_strand_id
1 'polypeptide(L)'
;MRALPQLHSDTPFPPTSEALDYPNGLLAVGGGLSASRLLDAYRRGIFPWYEEPQPVLWWTPDPRSVLFPQGLHVSRSLRKTLRKDQFRLAVDQRFEQVMRRCAQLRGDGLGTWTVSYTHLRAHETS
;
A
#
# COMPACT_ATOMS: atom_id res chain seq x y z
N MET A 1 -4.38 25.16 -13.54
CA MET A 1 -3.73 24.15 -12.66
C MET A 1 -4.76 23.77 -11.60
N ARG A 2 -5.17 22.51 -11.55
CA ARG A 2 -6.17 22.05 -10.57
C ARG A 2 -5.50 21.96 -9.20
N ALA A 3 -6.08 22.60 -8.20
CA ALA A 3 -5.55 22.54 -6.83
C ALA A 3 -5.77 21.13 -6.28
N LEU A 4 -4.73 20.57 -5.65
CA LEU A 4 -4.81 19.26 -5.01
C LEU A 4 -5.69 19.37 -3.75
N PRO A 5 -6.76 18.56 -3.62
CA PRO A 5 -7.64 18.60 -2.46
C PRO A 5 -6.89 18.29 -1.16
N GLN A 6 -7.07 19.15 -0.16
CA GLN A 6 -6.57 18.92 1.19
C GLN A 6 -7.68 18.29 2.03
N LEU A 7 -7.41 17.11 2.59
CA LEU A 7 -8.35 16.39 3.43
C LEU A 7 -8.12 16.73 4.91
N HIS A 8 -9.20 16.83 5.64
CA HIS A 8 -9.24 16.81 7.11
C HIS A 8 -9.75 15.45 7.58
N SER A 9 -9.78 15.20 8.90
CA SER A 9 -10.20 13.91 9.47
C SER A 9 -11.52 13.39 8.91
N ASP A 10 -12.49 14.27 8.69
CA ASP A 10 -13.85 13.92 8.31
C ASP A 10 -14.16 14.18 6.82
N THR A 11 -13.19 14.68 6.07
CA THR A 11 -13.37 14.99 4.64
C THR A 11 -13.40 13.69 3.83
N PRO A 12 -14.45 13.41 3.03
CA PRO A 12 -14.46 12.25 2.16
C PRO A 12 -13.43 12.40 1.03
N PHE A 13 -13.00 11.27 0.45
CA PHE A 13 -12.17 11.31 -0.74
C PHE A 13 -12.95 11.92 -1.92
N PRO A 14 -12.28 12.72 -2.76
CA PRO A 14 -12.85 13.12 -4.03
C PRO A 14 -13.03 11.91 -4.95
N PRO A 15 -13.81 12.04 -6.04
CA PRO A 15 -13.89 11.01 -7.06
C PRO A 15 -12.51 10.63 -7.60
N THR A 16 -12.25 9.35 -7.83
CA THR A 16 -10.95 8.87 -8.35
C THR A 16 -10.61 9.43 -9.74
N SER A 17 -11.64 9.80 -10.52
CA SER A 17 -11.50 10.49 -11.81
C SER A 17 -10.89 11.89 -11.69
N GLU A 18 -10.77 12.42 -10.48
CA GLU A 18 -10.17 13.72 -10.21
C GLU A 18 -8.67 13.65 -9.92
N ALA A 19 -8.09 12.46 -9.88
CA ALA A 19 -6.66 12.30 -9.73
C ALA A 19 -5.88 13.04 -10.83
N LEU A 20 -4.69 13.53 -10.48
CA LEU A 20 -3.83 14.24 -11.44
C LEU A 20 -3.28 13.28 -12.50
N ASP A 21 -3.12 13.80 -13.71
CA ASP A 21 -2.38 13.09 -14.77
C ASP A 21 -0.87 13.13 -14.51
N TYR A 22 -0.38 14.22 -13.90
CA TYR A 22 1.01 14.36 -13.50
C TYR A 22 1.15 15.10 -12.16
N PRO A 23 1.79 14.50 -11.14
CA PRO A 23 2.20 13.09 -11.11
C PRO A 23 1.00 12.16 -11.19
N ASN A 24 1.10 11.09 -12.01
CA ASN A 24 -0.04 10.24 -12.30
C ASN A 24 -0.65 9.62 -11.04
N GLY A 25 -1.92 9.88 -10.86
CA GLY A 25 -2.73 9.29 -9.80
C GLY A 25 -2.72 10.00 -8.46
N LEU A 26 -2.01 11.12 -8.31
CA LEU A 26 -2.08 11.89 -7.07
C LEU A 26 -3.48 12.50 -6.93
N LEU A 27 -4.18 12.10 -5.87
CA LEU A 27 -5.60 12.40 -5.66
C LEU A 27 -5.84 13.45 -4.58
N ALA A 28 -5.17 13.34 -3.44
CA ALA A 28 -5.42 14.21 -2.29
C ALA A 28 -4.25 14.20 -1.30
N VAL A 29 -4.25 15.15 -0.37
CA VAL A 29 -3.25 15.33 0.68
C VAL A 29 -3.92 15.38 2.05
N GLY A 30 -3.30 14.78 3.06
CA GLY A 30 -3.73 14.87 4.46
C GLY A 30 -4.81 13.88 4.85
N GLY A 31 -5.61 14.21 5.86
CA GLY A 31 -6.75 13.41 6.34
C GLY A 31 -6.41 12.28 7.31
N GLY A 32 -5.12 12.07 7.63
CA GLY A 32 -4.68 11.04 8.58
C GLY A 32 -4.87 9.61 8.08
N LEU A 33 -4.46 8.64 8.89
CA LEU A 33 -4.42 7.20 8.58
C LEU A 33 -5.33 6.37 9.50
N SER A 34 -6.52 6.86 9.82
CA SER A 34 -7.47 6.08 10.61
C SER A 34 -7.88 4.78 9.89
N ALA A 35 -8.27 3.76 10.64
CA ALA A 35 -8.71 2.48 10.08
C ALA A 35 -9.87 2.66 9.10
N SER A 36 -10.86 3.49 9.44
CA SER A 36 -11.99 3.81 8.57
C SER A 36 -11.56 4.47 7.26
N ARG A 37 -10.61 5.41 7.34
CA ARG A 37 -10.03 6.08 6.17
C ARG A 37 -9.31 5.09 5.25
N LEU A 38 -8.50 4.22 5.82
CA LEU A 38 -7.77 3.20 5.06
C LEU A 38 -8.70 2.19 4.39
N LEU A 39 -9.74 1.73 5.09
CA LEU A 39 -10.72 0.82 4.51
C LEU A 39 -11.49 1.46 3.36
N ASP A 40 -11.94 2.72 3.51
CA ASP A 40 -12.60 3.45 2.42
C ASP A 40 -11.67 3.64 1.21
N ALA A 41 -10.41 4.01 1.46
CA ALA A 41 -9.40 4.15 0.42
C ALA A 41 -9.22 2.87 -0.40
N TYR A 42 -8.96 1.74 0.28
CA TYR A 42 -8.73 0.46 -0.41
C TYR A 42 -9.94 -0.05 -1.19
N ARG A 43 -11.15 0.17 -0.70
CA ARG A 43 -12.38 -0.16 -1.43
C ARG A 43 -12.49 0.58 -2.75
N ARG A 44 -11.87 1.76 -2.85
CA ARG A 44 -11.87 2.61 -4.05
C ARG A 44 -10.58 2.49 -4.88
N GLY A 45 -9.66 1.63 -4.49
CA GLY A 45 -8.36 1.49 -5.15
C GLY A 45 -7.41 2.66 -4.88
N ILE A 46 -7.63 3.39 -3.78
CA ILE A 46 -6.79 4.49 -3.32
C ILE A 46 -5.82 3.94 -2.27
N PHE A 47 -4.58 4.41 -2.28
CA PHE A 47 -3.59 4.01 -1.28
C PHE A 47 -2.71 5.18 -0.85
N PRO A 48 -2.19 5.18 0.39
CA PRO A 48 -1.25 6.19 0.84
C PRO A 48 0.17 5.83 0.39
N TRP A 49 0.92 6.84 -0.06
CA TRP A 49 2.34 6.73 -0.37
C TRP A 49 3.02 8.07 -0.20
N TYR A 50 3.90 8.16 0.78
CA TYR A 50 4.62 9.40 1.10
C TYR A 50 5.88 9.08 1.93
N GLU A 51 6.77 10.05 2.06
CA GLU A 51 7.98 9.97 2.88
C GLU A 51 7.99 11.09 3.91
N GLU A 52 8.52 10.82 5.10
CA GLU A 52 8.74 11.87 6.10
C GLU A 52 9.68 12.96 5.55
N PRO A 53 9.41 14.27 5.77
CA PRO A 53 8.32 14.86 6.55
C PRO A 53 7.06 15.25 5.76
N GLN A 54 6.81 14.62 4.60
CA GLN A 54 5.63 14.92 3.79
C GLN A 54 4.33 14.63 4.56
N PRO A 55 3.25 15.37 4.27
CA PRO A 55 1.93 14.97 4.71
C PRO A 55 1.50 13.67 4.00
N VAL A 56 0.46 13.02 4.51
CA VAL A 56 -0.11 11.84 3.84
C VAL A 56 -0.52 12.21 2.43
N LEU A 57 0.01 11.49 1.45
CA LEU A 57 -0.35 11.62 0.03
C LEU A 57 -1.15 10.39 -0.39
N TRP A 58 -2.29 10.63 -1.05
CA TRP A 58 -3.21 9.58 -1.51
C TRP A 58 -3.16 9.44 -3.02
N TRP A 59 -3.04 8.20 -3.49
CA TRP A 59 -2.79 7.87 -4.88
C TRP A 59 -3.81 6.89 -5.45
N THR A 60 -4.17 7.09 -6.70
CA THR A 60 -4.98 6.16 -7.51
C THR A 60 -4.55 6.26 -8.98
N PRO A 61 -3.39 5.68 -9.35
CA PRO A 61 -2.87 5.80 -10.71
C PRO A 61 -3.73 5.09 -11.73
N ASP A 62 -3.79 5.65 -12.93
CA ASP A 62 -4.44 5.09 -14.10
C ASP A 62 -3.58 5.42 -15.35
N PRO A 63 -3.14 4.43 -16.14
CA PRO A 63 -3.38 2.99 -16.00
C PRO A 63 -2.61 2.35 -14.83
N ARG A 64 -3.06 1.18 -14.40
CA ARG A 64 -2.46 0.40 -13.32
C ARG A 64 -2.13 -1.01 -13.79
N SER A 65 -0.92 -1.48 -13.50
CA SER A 65 -0.58 -2.89 -13.68
C SER A 65 -1.35 -3.75 -12.71
N VAL A 66 -1.99 -4.80 -13.22
CA VAL A 66 -2.77 -5.74 -12.42
C VAL A 66 -2.38 -7.17 -12.74
N LEU A 67 -2.52 -8.05 -11.76
CA LEU A 67 -2.38 -9.49 -11.93
C LEU A 67 -3.75 -10.15 -11.73
N PHE A 68 -4.26 -10.79 -12.77
CA PHE A 68 -5.42 -11.64 -12.65
C PHE A 68 -4.98 -13.00 -12.10
N PRO A 69 -5.58 -13.51 -11.01
CA PRO A 69 -5.18 -14.80 -10.42
C PRO A 69 -5.17 -15.96 -11.43
N GLN A 70 -6.11 -15.98 -12.37
CA GLN A 70 -6.19 -16.98 -13.43
C GLN A 70 -5.05 -16.91 -14.45
N GLY A 71 -4.41 -15.73 -14.56
CA GLY A 71 -3.27 -15.49 -15.45
C GLY A 71 -1.90 -15.67 -14.79
N LEU A 72 -1.84 -16.12 -13.53
CA LEU A 72 -0.59 -16.30 -12.82
C LEU A 72 0.27 -17.38 -13.48
N HIS A 73 1.42 -16.98 -14.00
CA HIS A 73 2.41 -17.92 -14.53
C HIS A 73 3.29 -18.47 -13.41
N VAL A 74 3.19 -19.77 -13.17
CA VAL A 74 4.08 -20.48 -12.22
C VAL A 74 5.24 -21.09 -13.01
N SER A 75 6.44 -20.54 -12.86
CA SER A 75 7.64 -21.06 -13.52
C SER A 75 7.95 -22.50 -13.11
N ARG A 76 8.72 -23.21 -13.93
CA ARG A 76 9.15 -24.59 -13.62
C ARG A 76 9.93 -24.65 -12.30
N SER A 77 10.82 -23.69 -12.05
CA SER A 77 11.62 -23.60 -10.81
C SER A 77 10.73 -23.38 -9.59
N LEU A 78 9.78 -22.45 -9.66
CA LEU A 78 8.83 -22.22 -8.57
C LEU A 78 7.98 -23.46 -8.29
N ARG A 79 7.47 -24.11 -9.33
CA ARG A 79 6.70 -25.36 -9.20
C ARG A 79 7.50 -26.47 -8.51
N LYS A 80 8.79 -26.59 -8.86
CA LYS A 80 9.69 -27.54 -8.21
C LYS A 80 9.88 -27.21 -6.72
N THR A 81 10.03 -25.91 -6.38
CA THR A 81 10.16 -25.46 -4.98
C THR A 81 8.88 -25.75 -4.19
N LEU A 82 7.72 -25.45 -4.77
CA LEU A 82 6.42 -25.75 -4.14
C LEU A 82 6.22 -27.25 -3.86
N ARG A 83 6.64 -28.11 -4.79
CA ARG A 83 6.53 -29.59 -4.62
C ARG A 83 7.45 -30.15 -3.53
N LYS A 84 8.52 -29.46 -3.18
CA LYS A 84 9.44 -29.90 -2.12
C LYS A 84 8.85 -29.74 -0.72
N ASP A 85 7.75 -29.02 -0.58
CA ASP A 85 7.01 -28.78 0.67
C ASP A 85 7.92 -28.26 1.82
N GLN A 86 8.94 -27.47 1.45
CA GLN A 86 9.89 -26.91 2.42
C GLN A 86 9.35 -25.69 3.17
N PHE A 87 8.26 -25.08 2.65
CA PHE A 87 7.66 -23.88 3.21
C PHE A 87 6.19 -24.11 3.49
N ARG A 88 5.79 -23.77 4.71
CA ARG A 88 4.39 -23.73 5.09
C ARG A 88 3.82 -22.34 4.86
N LEU A 89 2.75 -22.26 4.10
CA LEU A 89 2.03 -21.01 3.91
C LEU A 89 1.07 -20.75 5.07
N ALA A 90 1.05 -19.52 5.55
CA ALA A 90 0.12 -19.04 6.55
C ALA A 90 -0.39 -17.64 6.13
N VAL A 91 -1.65 -17.35 6.43
CA VAL A 91 -2.28 -16.06 6.15
C VAL A 91 -2.70 -15.42 7.47
N ASP A 92 -2.37 -14.16 7.65
CA ASP A 92 -2.75 -13.31 8.82
C ASP A 92 -2.34 -13.86 10.22
N GLN A 93 -1.40 -14.79 10.27
CA GLN A 93 -0.94 -15.37 11.55
C GLN A 93 0.26 -14.62 12.15
N ARG A 94 1.01 -13.88 11.36
CA ARG A 94 2.26 -13.21 11.75
C ARG A 94 2.38 -11.81 11.17
N PHE A 95 1.28 -11.10 11.02
CA PHE A 95 1.22 -9.82 10.33
C PHE A 95 2.25 -8.81 10.89
N GLU A 96 2.25 -8.58 12.19
CA GLU A 96 3.19 -7.64 12.83
C GLU A 96 4.66 -8.04 12.60
N GLN A 97 4.98 -9.32 12.73
CA GLN A 97 6.34 -9.80 12.51
C GLN A 97 6.79 -9.60 11.06
N VAL A 98 5.92 -9.86 10.09
CA VAL A 98 6.18 -9.62 8.66
C VAL A 98 6.43 -8.14 8.42
N MET A 99 5.58 -7.26 8.96
CA MET A 99 5.72 -5.82 8.80
C MET A 99 7.04 -5.31 9.40
N ARG A 100 7.40 -5.75 10.59
CA ARG A 100 8.69 -5.41 11.24
C ARG A 100 9.88 -5.87 10.40
N ARG A 101 9.83 -7.08 9.83
CA ARG A 101 10.89 -7.59 8.96
C ARG A 101 11.01 -6.80 7.66
N CYS A 102 9.88 -6.42 7.04
CA CYS A 102 9.88 -5.57 5.86
C CYS A 102 10.43 -4.16 6.12
N ALA A 103 10.26 -3.65 7.34
CA ALA A 103 10.75 -2.34 7.76
C ALA A 103 12.24 -2.32 8.14
N GLN A 104 12.88 -3.48 8.29
CA GLN A 104 14.31 -3.54 8.63
C GLN A 104 15.15 -2.94 7.50
N LEU A 105 16.16 -2.14 7.89
CA LEU A 105 17.11 -1.59 6.94
C LEU A 105 17.83 -2.72 6.20
N ARG A 106 18.00 -2.53 4.91
CA ARG A 106 18.81 -3.44 4.10
C ARG A 106 20.28 -3.23 4.41
N GLY A 107 21.06 -4.31 4.39
CA GLY A 107 22.51 -4.24 4.61
C GLY A 107 23.28 -3.44 3.56
N ASP A 108 22.66 -3.13 2.42
CA ASP A 108 23.22 -2.30 1.34
C ASP A 108 23.06 -0.79 1.57
N GLY A 109 22.48 -0.36 2.69
CA GLY A 109 22.23 1.05 3.00
C GLY A 109 21.11 1.70 2.19
N LEU A 110 20.50 0.99 1.25
CA LEU A 110 19.28 1.43 0.57
C LEU A 110 18.11 1.28 1.53
N GLY A 111 17.37 2.35 1.76
CA GLY A 111 16.24 2.39 2.67
C GLY A 111 15.21 1.27 2.44
N THR A 112 14.15 1.28 3.21
CA THR A 112 13.03 0.35 3.06
C THR A 112 11.80 1.07 2.53
N TRP A 113 10.97 0.37 1.77
CA TRP A 113 9.66 0.84 1.33
C TRP A 113 8.62 0.88 2.45
N THR A 114 8.91 0.23 3.58
CA THR A 114 8.04 0.18 4.74
C THR A 114 8.35 1.37 5.64
N VAL A 115 7.41 2.28 5.78
CA VAL A 115 7.51 3.48 6.60
C VAL A 115 6.61 3.36 7.85
N SER A 116 6.73 4.31 8.78
CA SER A 116 6.02 4.29 10.07
C SER A 116 4.51 4.08 9.97
N TYR A 117 3.85 4.58 8.92
CA TYR A 117 2.41 4.38 8.72
C TYR A 117 2.01 2.92 8.49
N THR A 118 2.89 2.10 7.93
CA THR A 118 2.64 0.65 7.81
C THR A 118 2.63 -0.05 9.17
N HIS A 119 3.37 0.46 10.14
CA HIS A 119 3.33 -0.03 11.51
C HIS A 119 2.04 0.34 12.25
N LEU A 120 1.52 1.55 12.03
CA LEU A 120 0.25 1.99 12.62
C LEU A 120 -0.91 1.08 12.21
N ARG A 121 -0.94 0.62 10.96
CA ARG A 121 -1.95 -0.33 10.49
C ARG A 121 -1.95 -1.66 11.25
N ALA A 122 -0.80 -2.13 11.71
CA ALA A 122 -0.69 -3.38 12.46
C ALA A 122 -1.36 -3.30 13.83
N HIS A 123 -1.40 -2.11 14.44
CA HIS A 123 -1.99 -1.90 15.76
C HIS A 123 -3.48 -1.62 15.74
N GLU A 124 -4.03 -1.11 14.63
CA GLU A 124 -5.44 -0.76 14.52
C GLU A 124 -6.36 -1.91 14.07
N THR A 125 -5.78 -3.02 13.60
CA THR A 125 -6.52 -4.20 13.14
C THR A 125 -6.53 -5.37 14.14
N SER A 126 -6.03 -5.14 15.36
CA SER A 126 -6.00 -6.12 16.46
C SER A 126 -7.23 -6.03 17.35
#